data_829566074848560f665cbbf42a6ef094
#
_entry.id   829566074848560f665cbbf42a6ef094
#
_cell.length_a   1.000
_cell.length_b   1.000
_cell.length_c   1.000
_cell.angle_alpha   90.00
_cell.angle_beta   90.00
_cell.angle_gamma   90.00
#
_symmetry.space_group_name_H-M   'P 1'
#
loop_
_entity.id
_entity.type
_entity.pdbx_description
1 polymer ?
#
loop_
_entity_poly.entity_id
_entity_poly.type
_entity_poly.pdbx_seq_one_letter_code
_entity_poly.pdbx_strand_id
1 'polypeptide(L)' 'MRRGISPYNGQQFVLNKNTLEVHNLDKETQLCRIDEIKPEHVYNCDSYDSALLYSAMMLHKNCNGCAYCMPEKNTG' A
#
# COMPACT_ATOMS: atom_id res chain seq x y z
N MET A 1 -10.51 -1.74 4.95
CA MET A 1 -10.81 -3.11 5.43
C MET A 1 -9.79 -4.09 4.88
N ARG A 2 -9.25 -4.93 5.76
CA ARG A 2 -8.31 -5.95 5.32
C ARG A 2 -9.01 -6.97 4.41
N ARG A 3 -8.31 -7.43 3.40
CA ARG A 3 -8.86 -8.36 2.41
C ARG A 3 -8.09 -9.68 2.46
N GLY A 4 -8.82 -10.80 2.50
CA GLY A 4 -8.24 -12.14 2.56
C GLY A 4 -8.30 -12.89 1.25
N ILE A 5 -8.75 -12.27 0.17
CA ILE A 5 -8.89 -12.89 -1.15
C ILE A 5 -7.77 -12.38 -2.05
N SER A 6 -7.12 -13.31 -2.77
CA SER A 6 -6.05 -12.98 -3.69
C SER A 6 -6.44 -11.78 -4.59
N PRO A 7 -5.53 -10.83 -4.84
CA PRO A 7 -4.10 -10.82 -4.51
C PRO A 7 -3.76 -10.39 -3.08
N TYR A 8 -4.77 -10.19 -2.23
CA TYR A 8 -4.58 -9.79 -0.84
C TYR A 8 -4.47 -11.03 0.04
N ASN A 9 -3.83 -10.87 1.21
CA ASN A 9 -3.60 -11.99 2.12
C ASN A 9 -3.93 -11.68 3.58
N GLY A 10 -4.79 -10.68 3.82
CA GLY A 10 -5.21 -10.32 5.18
C GLY A 10 -4.27 -9.37 5.90
N GLN A 11 -3.20 -8.92 5.26
CA GLN A 11 -2.28 -7.97 5.87
C GLN A 11 -2.92 -6.58 6.00
N GLN A 12 -2.44 -5.80 6.96
CA GLN A 12 -2.99 -4.48 7.23
C GLN A 12 -2.66 -3.46 6.14
N PHE A 13 -1.48 -3.57 5.54
CA PHE A 13 -1.00 -2.58 4.58
C PHE A 13 -0.83 -3.20 3.21
N VAL A 14 -0.98 -2.37 2.19
CA VAL A 14 -0.72 -2.78 0.81
C VAL A 14 0.04 -1.66 0.10
N LEU A 15 1.07 -2.05 -0.64
CA LEU A 15 1.84 -1.13 -1.47
C LEU A 15 1.38 -1.29 -2.92
N ASN A 16 1.01 -0.18 -3.55
CA ASN A 16 0.79 -0.15 -4.98
C ASN A 16 2.15 0.06 -5.65
N LYS A 17 2.69 -0.99 -6.26
CA LYS A 17 4.03 -0.93 -6.87
C LYS A 17 4.10 0.00 -8.07
N ASN A 18 2.96 0.30 -8.67
CA ASN A 18 2.91 1.19 -9.82
C ASN A 18 3.03 2.66 -9.43
N THR A 19 2.31 3.06 -8.38
CA THR A 19 2.28 4.45 -7.92
C THR A 19 3.19 4.70 -6.73
N LEU A 20 3.68 3.63 -6.08
CA LEU A 20 4.50 3.68 -4.87
C LEU A 20 3.75 4.28 -3.69
N GLU A 21 2.44 4.07 -3.64
CA GLU A 21 1.61 4.49 -2.52
C GLU A 21 1.30 3.31 -1.61
N VAL A 22 1.43 3.54 -0.28
CA VAL A 22 1.08 2.54 0.72
C VAL A 22 -0.29 2.90 1.28
N HIS A 23 -1.17 1.91 1.35
CA HIS A 23 -2.51 2.07 1.90
C HIS A 23 -2.65 1.28 3.20
N ASN A 24 -3.32 1.89 4.19
CA ASN A 24 -3.68 1.21 5.43
C ASN A 24 -5.12 0.72 5.28
N LEU A 25 -5.28 -0.59 5.12
CA LEU A 25 -6.61 -1.17 4.85
C LEU A 25 -7.58 -1.01 6.01
N ASP A 26 -7.06 -0.80 7.23
CA ASP A 26 -7.91 -0.54 8.39
C ASP A 26 -8.50 0.87 8.36
N LYS A 27 -7.96 1.77 7.54
CA LYS A 27 -8.40 3.16 7.42
C LYS A 27 -8.71 3.55 5.98
N GLU A 28 -8.87 2.59 5.09
CA GLU A 28 -9.10 2.88 3.68
C GLU A 28 -10.42 3.66 3.48
N THR A 29 -10.43 4.46 2.42
CA THR A 29 -11.61 5.18 1.97
C THR A 29 -11.87 4.84 0.50
N GLN A 30 -13.04 5.22 0.00
CA GLN A 30 -13.36 5.04 -1.42
C GLN A 30 -12.40 5.82 -2.31
N LEU A 31 -11.87 6.92 -1.80
CA LEU A 31 -10.92 7.76 -2.55
C LEU A 31 -9.58 7.09 -2.75
N CYS A 32 -9.25 6.08 -1.95
CA CYS A 32 -8.01 5.32 -2.10
C CYS A 32 -8.01 4.46 -3.37
N ARG A 33 -9.21 4.08 -3.84
CA ARG A 33 -9.38 3.27 -5.05
C ARG A 33 -8.56 1.98 -5.04
N ILE A 34 -8.55 1.32 -3.88
CA ILE A 34 -7.75 0.11 -3.70
C ILE A 34 -8.19 -1.00 -4.65
N ASP A 35 -9.51 -1.09 -4.91
CA ASP A 35 -10.06 -2.12 -5.80
C ASP A 35 -9.62 -1.93 -7.27
N GLU A 36 -9.08 -0.76 -7.61
CA GLU A 36 -8.60 -0.49 -8.97
C GLU A 36 -7.12 -0.84 -9.15
N ILE A 37 -6.43 -1.26 -8.07
CA ILE A 37 -5.04 -1.68 -8.18
C ILE A 37 -4.99 -3.03 -8.89
N LYS A 38 -4.19 -3.11 -9.96
CA LYS A 38 -4.05 -4.37 -10.68
C LYS A 38 -3.32 -5.39 -9.81
N PRO A 39 -3.70 -6.69 -9.89
CA PRO A 39 -3.09 -7.72 -9.05
C PRO A 39 -1.56 -7.75 -9.10
N GLU A 40 -0.97 -7.51 -10.26
CA GLU A 40 0.48 -7.52 -10.42
C GLU A 40 1.17 -6.35 -9.73
N HIS A 41 0.40 -5.34 -9.31
CA HIS A 41 0.94 -4.18 -8.60
C HIS A 41 0.74 -4.25 -7.09
N VAL A 42 0.09 -5.29 -6.58
CA VAL A 42 -0.21 -5.42 -5.16
C VAL A 42 0.96 -6.08 -4.44
N TYR A 43 1.45 -5.43 -3.38
CA TYR A 43 2.41 -6.01 -2.46
C TYR A 43 1.87 -5.87 -1.04
N ASN A 44 1.54 -7.01 -0.42
CA ASN A 44 0.99 -7.04 0.93
C ASN A 44 2.11 -6.92 1.96
N CYS A 45 1.90 -6.09 2.97
CA CYS A 45 2.90 -5.90 4.02
C CYS A 45 2.22 -5.70 5.38
N ASP A 46 2.96 -6.00 6.43
CA ASP A 46 2.44 -5.91 7.80
C ASP A 46 2.69 -4.55 8.45
N SER A 47 3.49 -3.69 7.80
CA SER A 47 3.79 -2.36 8.33
C SER A 47 4.21 -1.44 7.19
N TYR A 48 4.15 -0.13 7.47
CA TYR A 48 4.66 0.86 6.53
C TYR A 48 6.16 0.67 6.30
N ASP A 49 6.90 0.34 7.35
CA ASP A 49 8.35 0.14 7.26
C ASP A 49 8.69 -1.03 6.34
N SER A 50 7.89 -2.10 6.38
CA SER A 50 8.08 -3.23 5.46
C SER A 50 7.89 -2.81 4.00
N ALA A 51 6.88 -1.98 3.74
CA ALA A 51 6.65 -1.46 2.39
C ALA A 51 7.80 -0.56 1.95
N LEU A 52 8.29 0.28 2.86
CA LEU A 52 9.38 1.19 2.57
C LEU A 52 10.66 0.42 2.26
N LEU A 53 10.96 -0.60 3.05
CA LEU A 53 12.13 -1.44 2.83
C LEU A 53 12.04 -2.15 1.48
N TYR A 54 10.89 -2.74 1.17
CA TYR A 54 10.68 -3.43 -0.11
C TYR A 54 10.89 -2.47 -1.28
N SER A 55 10.28 -1.29 -1.23
CA SER A 55 10.37 -0.33 -2.34
C SER A 55 11.81 0.15 -2.52
N ALA A 56 12.52 0.40 -1.42
CA ALA A 56 13.90 0.87 -1.52
C ALA A 56 14.83 -0.20 -2.09
N MET A 57 14.66 -1.45 -1.68
CA MET A 57 15.57 -2.53 -2.06
C MET A 57 15.21 -3.18 -3.39
N MET A 58 13.92 -3.38 -3.65
CA MET A 58 13.48 -4.11 -4.84
C MET A 58 13.10 -3.21 -5.99
N LEU A 59 12.56 -2.02 -5.70
CA LEU A 59 12.12 -1.09 -6.73
C LEU A 59 13.07 0.09 -6.88
N HIS A 60 14.05 0.21 -5.96
CA HIS A 60 15.04 1.28 -5.96
C HIS A 60 14.41 2.68 -5.89
N LYS A 61 13.26 2.77 -5.21
CA LYS A 61 12.53 4.02 -5.02
C LYS A 61 11.91 4.04 -3.65
N ASN A 62 11.66 5.23 -3.12
CA ASN A 62 10.98 5.38 -1.83
C ASN A 62 9.47 5.43 -2.06
N CYS A 63 8.72 4.62 -1.32
CA CYS A 63 7.28 4.68 -1.35
C CYS A 63 6.77 5.82 -0.46
N ASN A 64 5.48 6.11 -0.56
CA ASN A 64 4.83 7.20 0.15
C ASN A 64 3.50 6.71 0.70
N GLY A 65 3.02 7.30 1.78
CA GLY A 65 1.70 6.97 2.31
C GLY A 65 0.60 7.59 1.48
N CYS A 66 -0.53 6.91 1.40
CA CYS A 66 -1.71 7.44 0.72
C CYS A 66 -2.22 8.69 1.44
N ALA A 67 -2.54 9.73 0.68
CA ALA A 67 -3.02 10.99 1.26
C ALA A 67 -4.35 10.84 1.99
N TYR A 68 -5.13 9.81 1.66
CA TYR A 68 -6.44 9.62 2.25
C TYR A 68 -6.45 8.72 3.47
N CYS A 69 -5.72 7.60 3.46
CA CYS A 69 -5.73 6.65 4.57
C CYS A 69 -4.45 6.67 5.39
N MET A 70 -3.40 7.30 4.90
CA MET A 70 -2.13 7.46 5.63
C MET A 70 -1.57 8.87 5.45
N PRO A 71 -2.34 9.91 5.81
CA PRO A 71 -1.88 11.29 5.59
C PRO A 71 -0.62 11.62 6.38
N GLU A 72 -0.42 10.98 7.53
CA GLU A 72 0.76 11.21 8.37
C GLU A 72 2.05 10.69 7.70
N LYS A 73 1.92 9.82 6.72
CA LYS A 73 3.05 9.26 5.97
C LYS A 73 3.15 9.83 4.55
N ASN A 74 2.26 10.73 4.19
CA ASN A 74 2.30 11.36 2.88
C ASN A 74 3.22 12.57 2.93
N THR A 75 4.33 12.50 2.19
CA THR A 75 5.35 13.54 2.20
C THR A 75 5.42 14.32 0.90
N GLY A 76 4.56 13.98 -0.04
CA GLY A 76 4.64 14.66 -1.34
C GLY A 76 3.32 14.87 -2.02
#